data_bc3df3398fbe237d98945e8b409888fb
#
_entry.id   bc3df3398fbe237d98945e8b409888fb
#
_cell.length_a   1.000
_cell.length_b   1.000
_cell.length_c   1.000
_cell.angle_alpha   90.00
_cell.angle_beta   90.00
_cell.angle_gamma   90.00
#
_symmetry.space_group_name_H-M   'P 1'
#
loop_
_entity.id
_entity.type
_entity.pdbx_description
1 polymer ?
#
loop_
_entity_poly.entity_id
_entity_poly.type
_entity_poly.pdbx_seq_one_letter_code
_entity_poly.pdbx_strand_id
1 'polypeptide(L)'
;VSKPVTLALAAERWPIAGSFGISRGSKTEAVAVVAELRDGNARGRGECVPYARYGESVDSVMAQINAMRPKIDAGLDRQRLQTAMPPGAARNALDCAFWDLEAK
;
A
#
# COMPACT_ATOMS: atom_id res chain seq x y z
N VAL A 1 20.42 -2.63 18.53
CA VAL A 1 19.40 -3.44 17.90
C VAL A 1 18.30 -2.55 17.40
N SER A 2 18.03 -2.63 16.12
CA SER A 2 16.97 -1.82 15.56
C SER A 2 15.61 -2.35 16.01
N LYS A 3 14.69 -1.44 16.24
CA LYS A 3 13.34 -1.81 16.58
C LYS A 3 12.65 -2.39 15.36
N PRO A 4 11.78 -3.37 15.56
CA PRO A 4 11.05 -3.90 14.43
C PRO A 4 10.12 -2.84 13.86
N VAL A 5 10.05 -2.80 12.55
CA VAL A 5 9.08 -1.97 11.85
C VAL A 5 7.75 -2.71 11.86
N THR A 6 6.69 -2.01 12.19
CA THR A 6 5.35 -2.60 12.20
C THR A 6 4.56 -2.09 11.01
N LEU A 7 3.66 -2.92 10.53
CA LEU A 7 2.82 -2.60 9.39
C LEU A 7 1.37 -2.46 9.82
N ALA A 8 0.77 -1.34 9.47
CA ALA A 8 -0.67 -1.14 9.57
C ALA A 8 -1.23 -1.05 8.16
N LEU A 9 -2.36 -1.69 7.94
CA LEU A 9 -2.94 -1.81 6.61
C LEU A 9 -4.42 -1.48 6.68
N ALA A 10 -4.89 -0.65 5.77
CA ALA A 10 -6.29 -0.25 5.74
C ALA A 10 -6.74 0.03 4.31
N ALA A 11 -8.04 -0.10 4.11
CA ALA A 11 -8.66 0.35 2.87
C ALA A 11 -9.43 1.62 3.18
N GLU A 12 -9.18 2.68 2.41
CA GLU A 12 -9.85 3.96 2.59
C GLU A 12 -10.72 4.25 1.37
N ARG A 13 -11.91 4.73 1.63
CA ARG A 13 -12.86 5.06 0.57
C ARG A 13 -12.96 6.57 0.44
N TRP A 14 -12.91 7.02 -0.81
CA TRP A 14 -12.95 8.44 -1.12
C TRP A 14 -14.10 8.68 -2.07
N PRO A 15 -14.98 9.63 -1.78
CA PRO A 15 -16.00 10.01 -2.77
C PRO A 15 -15.32 10.64 -3.98
N ILE A 16 -15.79 10.27 -5.15
CA ILE A 16 -15.29 10.89 -6.37
C ILE A 16 -16.07 12.17 -6.59
N ALA A 17 -15.36 13.29 -6.46
CA ALA A 17 -16.01 14.59 -6.60
C ALA A 17 -16.35 14.84 -8.05
N GLY A 18 -17.48 15.50 -8.24
CA GLY A 18 -17.82 16.06 -9.52
C GLY A 18 -18.36 15.09 -10.54
N SER A 19 -18.43 13.87 -10.29
CA SER A 19 -19.04 12.86 -11.14
C SER A 19 -19.03 13.20 -12.64
N PHE A 20 -17.96 13.81 -13.08
CA PHE A 20 -17.85 14.24 -14.46
C PHE A 20 -17.80 13.05 -15.39
N GLY A 21 -18.50 13.18 -16.49
CA GLY A 21 -18.50 12.14 -17.51
C GLY A 21 -19.00 10.83 -17.03
N ILE A 22 -19.68 10.79 -15.94
CA ILE A 22 -20.16 9.56 -15.40
C ILE A 22 -21.24 9.01 -16.28
N SER A 23 -21.05 7.81 -16.65
CA SER A 23 -22.05 7.09 -17.38
C SER A 23 -22.19 5.74 -16.75
N ARG A 24 -23.02 4.99 -17.28
CA ARG A 24 -23.32 3.65 -16.82
C ARG A 24 -22.21 2.97 -16.03
N GLY A 25 -22.54 2.54 -14.86
CA GLY A 25 -21.64 1.75 -14.06
C GLY A 25 -20.43 2.49 -13.49
N SER A 26 -20.38 3.78 -13.65
CA SER A 26 -19.27 4.54 -13.09
C SER A 26 -19.35 4.53 -11.59
N LYS A 27 -18.18 4.42 -10.97
CA LYS A 27 -18.10 4.41 -9.53
C LYS A 27 -18.22 5.82 -8.99
N THR A 28 -18.90 5.95 -7.88
CA THR A 28 -19.00 7.22 -7.18
C THR A 28 -17.96 7.35 -6.09
N GLU A 29 -17.16 6.32 -5.87
CA GLU A 29 -16.09 6.38 -4.90
C GLU A 29 -14.91 5.56 -5.37
N ALA A 30 -13.73 5.93 -4.91
CA ALA A 30 -12.50 5.18 -5.13
C ALA A 30 -12.08 4.56 -3.81
N VAL A 31 -11.45 3.40 -3.87
CA VAL A 31 -10.92 2.73 -2.69
C VAL A 31 -9.42 2.66 -2.83
N ALA A 32 -8.72 3.22 -1.85
CA ALA A 32 -7.27 3.15 -1.79
C ALA A 32 -6.84 2.18 -0.71
N VAL A 33 -5.78 1.43 -0.98
CA VAL A 33 -5.15 0.59 0.03
C VAL A 33 -3.99 1.39 0.60
N VAL A 34 -3.98 1.55 1.91
CA VAL A 34 -2.98 2.33 2.62
C VAL A 34 -2.11 1.40 3.44
N ALA A 35 -0.80 1.51 3.23
CA ALA A 35 0.19 0.81 4.05
C ALA A 35 0.93 1.84 4.87
N GLU A 36 0.99 1.65 6.17
CA GLU A 36 1.73 2.52 7.07
C GLU A 36 2.77 1.69 7.79
N LEU A 37 4.02 2.12 7.68
CA LEU A 37 5.12 1.50 8.39
C LEU A 37 5.50 2.38 9.56
N ARG A 38 5.69 1.78 10.71
CA ARG A 38 6.03 2.50 11.94
C ARG A 38 7.32 1.97 12.50
N ASP A 39 8.18 2.89 12.86
CA ASP A 39 9.45 2.60 13.52
C ASP A 39 9.60 3.57 14.68
N GLY A 40 9.21 3.12 15.87
CA GLY A 40 9.19 4.02 17.01
C GLY A 40 8.19 5.14 16.79
N ASN A 41 8.68 6.38 16.78
CA ASN A 41 7.85 7.56 16.54
C ASN A 41 7.74 7.93 15.06
N ALA A 42 8.55 7.31 14.22
CA ALA A 42 8.54 7.61 12.80
C ALA A 42 7.46 6.80 12.10
N ARG A 43 6.83 7.40 11.12
CA ARG A 43 5.79 6.74 10.33
C ARG A 43 6.01 7.03 8.87
N GLY A 44 5.89 6.00 8.05
CA GLY A 44 5.92 6.12 6.61
C GLY A 44 4.63 5.59 6.04
N ARG A 45 4.04 6.34 5.12
CA ARG A 45 2.75 6.00 4.55
C ARG A 45 2.87 5.89 3.04
N GLY A 46 2.32 4.82 2.50
CA GLY A 46 2.15 4.65 1.07
C GLY A 46 0.73 4.22 0.77
N GLU A 47 0.24 4.58 -0.39
CA GLU A 47 -1.09 4.18 -0.77
C GLU A 47 -1.14 3.85 -2.25
N CYS A 48 -2.11 3.04 -2.63
CA CYS A 48 -2.32 2.70 -4.02
C CYS A 48 -3.80 2.46 -4.27
N VAL A 49 -4.19 2.62 -5.52
CA VAL A 49 -5.53 2.25 -5.96
C VAL A 49 -5.36 1.01 -6.84
N PRO A 50 -5.92 -0.13 -6.43
CA PRO A 50 -5.80 -1.33 -7.24
C PRO A 50 -6.43 -1.13 -8.61
N TYR A 51 -5.80 -1.69 -9.62
CA TYR A 51 -6.22 -1.49 -10.98
C TYR A 51 -6.79 -2.80 -11.54
N ALA A 52 -8.10 -2.83 -11.70
CA ALA A 52 -8.77 -4.03 -12.17
C ALA A 52 -8.28 -4.49 -13.54
N ARG A 53 -7.82 -3.55 -14.35
CA ARG A 53 -7.27 -3.85 -15.66
C ARG A 53 -6.08 -4.80 -15.61
N TYR A 54 -5.34 -4.77 -14.50
CA TYR A 54 -4.20 -5.66 -14.28
C TYR A 54 -4.54 -6.82 -13.36
N GLY A 55 -5.83 -7.09 -13.19
CA GLY A 55 -6.26 -8.17 -12.30
C GLY A 55 -6.11 -7.85 -10.82
N GLU A 56 -5.94 -6.59 -10.49
CA GLU A 56 -5.80 -6.19 -9.10
C GLU A 56 -7.14 -5.88 -8.47
N SER A 57 -7.27 -6.19 -7.19
CA SER A 57 -8.42 -5.81 -6.39
C SER A 57 -7.94 -5.36 -5.02
N VAL A 58 -8.83 -4.73 -4.27
CA VAL A 58 -8.50 -4.35 -2.90
C VAL A 58 -8.06 -5.58 -2.11
N ASP A 59 -8.82 -6.65 -2.22
CA ASP A 59 -8.52 -7.88 -1.48
C ASP A 59 -7.19 -8.49 -1.90
N SER A 60 -6.90 -8.54 -3.20
CA SER A 60 -5.64 -9.12 -3.66
C SER A 60 -4.45 -8.30 -3.25
N VAL A 61 -4.57 -6.98 -3.32
CA VAL A 61 -3.48 -6.09 -2.91
C VAL A 61 -3.26 -6.19 -1.41
N MET A 62 -4.33 -6.18 -0.62
CA MET A 62 -4.19 -6.32 0.82
C MET A 62 -3.57 -7.67 1.21
N ALA A 63 -3.94 -8.73 0.51
CA ALA A 63 -3.37 -10.06 0.77
C ALA A 63 -1.88 -10.07 0.46
N GLN A 64 -1.47 -9.46 -0.65
CA GLN A 64 -0.06 -9.40 -1.01
C GLN A 64 0.75 -8.61 0.02
N ILE A 65 0.22 -7.49 0.48
CA ILE A 65 0.92 -6.70 1.49
C ILE A 65 0.97 -7.44 2.82
N ASN A 66 -0.13 -8.07 3.22
CA ASN A 66 -0.17 -8.84 4.45
C ASN A 66 0.86 -9.98 4.44
N ALA A 67 1.06 -10.60 3.29
CA ALA A 67 2.02 -11.68 3.17
C ALA A 67 3.45 -11.22 3.44
N MET A 68 3.70 -9.92 3.37
CA MET A 68 5.02 -9.36 3.63
C MET A 68 5.29 -9.08 5.10
N ARG A 69 4.29 -9.21 5.98
CA ARG A 69 4.47 -8.91 7.40
C ARG A 69 5.65 -9.65 8.04
N PRO A 70 5.79 -10.97 7.84
CA PRO A 70 6.94 -11.65 8.45
C PRO A 70 8.27 -11.11 7.94
N LYS A 71 8.34 -10.74 6.68
CA LYS A 71 9.58 -10.21 6.11
C LYS A 71 9.86 -8.80 6.63
N ILE A 72 8.82 -8.00 6.79
CA ILE A 72 8.97 -6.66 7.36
C ILE A 72 9.44 -6.77 8.81
N ASP A 73 8.86 -7.68 9.58
CA ASP A 73 9.27 -7.92 10.96
C ASP A 73 10.72 -8.40 11.03
N ALA A 74 11.17 -9.10 10.01
CA ALA A 74 12.54 -9.63 9.95
C ALA A 74 13.57 -8.59 9.44
N GLY A 75 13.11 -7.37 9.10
CA GLY A 75 14.03 -6.31 8.70
C GLY A 75 14.08 -6.03 7.21
N LEU A 76 13.03 -6.40 6.49
CA LEU A 76 12.96 -6.06 5.06
C LEU A 76 13.12 -4.56 4.87
N ASP A 77 13.91 -4.18 3.88
CA ASP A 77 14.08 -2.78 3.53
C ASP A 77 13.57 -2.53 2.10
N ARG A 78 13.61 -1.27 1.68
CA ARG A 78 13.08 -0.87 0.38
C ARG A 78 13.81 -1.56 -0.76
N GLN A 79 15.11 -1.74 -0.62
CA GLN A 79 15.93 -2.34 -1.67
C GLN A 79 15.56 -3.82 -1.87
N ARG A 80 15.40 -4.55 -0.77
CA ARG A 80 15.04 -5.97 -0.83
C ARG A 80 13.60 -6.17 -1.27
N LEU A 81 12.76 -5.17 -1.02
CA LEU A 81 11.36 -5.22 -1.44
C LEU A 81 11.24 -5.42 -2.95
N GLN A 82 12.15 -4.85 -3.72
CA GLN A 82 12.09 -4.90 -5.17
C GLN A 82 12.19 -6.32 -5.71
N THR A 83 12.84 -7.21 -4.97
CA THR A 83 12.94 -8.62 -5.37
C THR A 83 11.97 -9.51 -4.61
N ALA A 84 11.43 -9.03 -3.49
CA ALA A 84 10.51 -9.81 -2.67
C ALA A 84 9.08 -9.81 -3.20
N MET A 85 8.72 -8.78 -3.97
CA MET A 85 7.38 -8.66 -4.52
C MET A 85 7.44 -8.36 -6.01
N PRO A 86 6.48 -8.88 -6.78
CA PRO A 86 6.39 -8.52 -8.19
C PRO A 86 5.93 -7.07 -8.33
N PRO A 87 6.20 -6.45 -9.48
CA PRO A 87 5.70 -5.11 -9.75
C PRO A 87 4.18 -5.08 -9.67
N GLY A 88 3.65 -3.99 -9.14
CA GLY A 88 2.21 -3.83 -9.05
C GLY A 88 1.85 -2.86 -7.93
N ALA A 89 0.55 -2.73 -7.71
CA ALA A 89 0.03 -1.77 -6.73
C ALA A 89 0.52 -2.07 -5.32
N ALA A 90 0.55 -3.34 -4.93
CA ALA A 90 0.97 -3.71 -3.57
C ALA A 90 2.42 -3.31 -3.32
N ARG A 91 3.32 -3.64 -4.25
CA ARG A 91 4.73 -3.26 -4.10
C ARG A 91 4.89 -1.75 -4.09
N ASN A 92 4.13 -1.06 -4.94
CA ASN A 92 4.21 0.39 -5.02
C ASN A 92 3.80 1.04 -3.70
N ALA A 93 2.74 0.56 -3.07
CA ALA A 93 2.31 1.11 -1.80
C ALA A 93 3.38 0.90 -0.71
N LEU A 94 3.94 -0.29 -0.63
CA LEU A 94 5.00 -0.56 0.35
C LEU A 94 6.27 0.22 0.05
N ASP A 95 6.64 0.35 -1.22
CA ASP A 95 7.81 1.12 -1.61
C ASP A 95 7.67 2.57 -1.17
N CYS A 96 6.50 3.16 -1.41
CA CYS A 96 6.24 4.53 -0.99
C CYS A 96 6.27 4.66 0.53
N ALA A 97 5.74 3.67 1.25
CA ALA A 97 5.74 3.69 2.70
C ALA A 97 7.16 3.63 3.26
N PHE A 98 8.02 2.77 2.71
CA PHE A 98 9.43 2.71 3.12
C PHE A 98 10.15 4.01 2.80
N TRP A 99 9.90 4.55 1.61
CA TRP A 99 10.51 5.80 1.17
C TRP A 99 10.15 6.94 2.13
N ASP A 100 8.87 7.03 2.46
CA ASP A 100 8.38 8.06 3.38
C ASP A 100 8.98 7.87 4.78
N LEU A 101 9.07 6.63 5.22
CA LEU A 101 9.65 6.33 6.53
C LEU A 101 11.13 6.71 6.58
N GLU A 102 11.88 6.43 5.53
CA GLU A 102 13.30 6.78 5.46
C GLU A 102 13.52 8.29 5.46
N ALA A 103 12.56 9.05 4.97
CA ALA A 103 12.66 10.49 4.91
C ALA A 103 12.42 11.18 6.25
N LYS A 104 11.96 10.45 7.25
CA LYS A 104 11.70 11.03 8.58
C LYS A 104 12.98 11.08 9.47
#